data_a33a40a727cf3fa56cf9fa388b1a8280
#
_entry.id   a33a40a727cf3fa56cf9fa388b1a8280
#
_cell.length_a   1.000
_cell.length_b   1.000
_cell.length_c   1.000
_cell.angle_alpha   90.00
_cell.angle_beta   90.00
_cell.angle_gamma   90.00
#
_symmetry.space_group_name_H-M   'P 1'
#
loop_
_entity.id
_entity.type
_entity.pdbx_description
1 polymer ?
#
loop_
_entity_poly.entity_id
_entity_poly.type
_entity_poly.pdbx_seq_one_letter_code
_entity_poly.pdbx_strand_id
1 'polypeptide(L)'
;MSNAWDPALYDARHRFVAEYGASLVELAAPQAGERVLDLGCGTGLLLHALSATGATVTGLDGSETMVEKARAAHPGFELYVGDARSFTLTAPFDLVFTNATLHWIPQADEVARSVARALCDGGRFVGEFGGEGNCKRIVDALLQAGAEMGFVLQSPWYYPSIATYVHVLDVAGFEITLALLFDRPTKLEDPVTGLRDWVHMFGGQFLAGVPEDRHATYLARVEELTRPYLHRNEYWFADYRRLRFTAVKRPR
;
A
#
# COMPACT_ATOMS: atom_id res chain seq x y z
N MET A 1 12.95 -5.53 8.69
CA MET A 1 13.57 -6.10 7.47
C MET A 1 12.86 -5.45 6.30
N SER A 2 13.58 -4.74 5.43
CA SER A 2 13.02 -4.12 4.23
C SER A 2 12.64 -5.21 3.23
N ASN A 3 11.39 -5.20 2.73
CA ASN A 3 11.04 -6.02 1.58
C ASN A 3 11.94 -5.60 0.41
N ALA A 4 12.67 -6.55 -0.17
CA ALA A 4 13.39 -6.31 -1.41
C ALA A 4 12.36 -6.29 -2.56
N TRP A 5 11.92 -5.09 -2.95
CA TRP A 5 10.99 -4.90 -4.06
C TRP A 5 11.69 -5.08 -5.40
N ASP A 6 11.08 -5.84 -6.32
CA ASP A 6 11.46 -5.85 -7.73
C ASP A 6 10.64 -4.80 -8.50
N PRO A 7 11.23 -3.64 -8.83
CA PRO A 7 10.50 -2.55 -9.47
C PRO A 7 10.02 -2.89 -10.89
N ALA A 8 10.73 -3.77 -11.63
CA ALA A 8 10.38 -4.12 -13.00
C ALA A 8 9.14 -5.05 -13.03
N LEU A 9 9.09 -5.99 -12.10
CA LEU A 9 7.94 -6.89 -11.93
C LEU A 9 6.73 -6.10 -11.42
N TYR A 10 6.94 -5.11 -10.54
CA TYR A 10 5.89 -4.24 -10.01
C TYR A 10 5.20 -3.44 -11.12
N ASP A 11 5.94 -2.71 -11.96
CA ASP A 11 5.36 -1.86 -13.01
C ASP A 11 4.69 -2.66 -14.14
N ALA A 12 5.26 -3.83 -14.50
CA ALA A 12 4.75 -4.64 -15.58
C ALA A 12 3.39 -5.28 -15.28
N ARG A 13 3.12 -5.57 -13.99
CA ARG A 13 1.95 -6.39 -13.57
C ARG A 13 0.94 -5.67 -12.67
N HIS A 14 1.14 -4.36 -12.38
CA HIS A 14 0.27 -3.62 -11.42
C HIS A 14 -0.26 -2.30 -11.97
N ARG A 15 -0.60 -2.25 -13.28
CA ARG A 15 -1.32 -1.11 -13.89
C ARG A 15 -2.59 -0.77 -13.12
N PHE A 16 -3.26 -1.75 -12.53
CA PHE A 16 -4.44 -1.52 -11.70
C PHE A 16 -4.17 -0.65 -10.46
N VAL A 17 -2.94 -0.61 -9.93
CA VAL A 17 -2.60 0.29 -8.80
C VAL A 17 -2.70 1.75 -9.25
N ALA A 18 -2.27 2.08 -10.46
CA ALA A 18 -2.42 3.41 -11.05
C ALA A 18 -3.88 3.74 -11.38
N GLU A 19 -4.62 2.79 -11.97
CA GLU A 19 -6.05 2.98 -12.29
C GLU A 19 -6.90 3.21 -11.04
N TYR A 20 -6.67 2.44 -9.98
CA TYR A 20 -7.34 2.63 -8.69
C TYR A 20 -6.84 3.86 -7.94
N GLY A 21 -5.58 4.25 -8.13
CA GLY A 21 -5.00 5.47 -7.59
C GLY A 21 -5.65 6.74 -8.12
N ALA A 22 -6.13 6.75 -9.37
CA ALA A 22 -6.78 7.91 -9.97
C ALA A 22 -8.02 8.36 -9.16
N SER A 23 -8.88 7.44 -8.74
CA SER A 23 -10.05 7.78 -7.91
C SER A 23 -9.68 8.30 -6.51
N LEU A 24 -8.50 7.93 -6.00
CA LEU A 24 -8.00 8.46 -4.73
C LEU A 24 -7.39 9.85 -4.94
N VAL A 25 -6.73 10.12 -6.08
CA VAL A 25 -6.26 11.45 -6.44
C VAL A 25 -7.43 12.43 -6.60
N GLU A 26 -8.53 12.00 -7.24
CA GLU A 26 -9.76 12.79 -7.32
C GLU A 26 -10.32 13.12 -5.92
N LEU A 27 -10.34 12.15 -5.01
CA LEU A 27 -10.77 12.37 -3.63
C LEU A 27 -9.83 13.31 -2.87
N ALA A 28 -8.52 13.20 -3.09
CA ALA A 28 -7.52 14.07 -2.49
C ALA A 28 -7.62 15.51 -2.99
N ALA A 29 -8.09 15.69 -4.24
CA ALA A 29 -8.34 16.96 -4.89
C ALA A 29 -7.20 17.99 -4.68
N PRO A 30 -5.95 17.68 -5.09
CA PRO A 30 -4.84 18.61 -4.94
C PRO A 30 -5.12 19.92 -5.70
N GLN A 31 -4.77 21.06 -5.12
CA GLN A 31 -5.04 22.39 -5.71
C GLN A 31 -3.76 23.01 -6.27
N ALA A 32 -3.92 23.94 -7.22
CA ALA A 32 -2.79 24.70 -7.74
C ALA A 32 -2.09 25.48 -6.62
N GLY A 33 -0.76 25.37 -6.57
CA GLY A 33 0.08 26.01 -5.54
C GLY A 33 0.19 25.24 -4.22
N GLU A 34 -0.59 24.18 -4.00
CA GLU A 34 -0.43 23.31 -2.84
C GLU A 34 0.89 22.51 -2.90
N ARG A 35 1.43 22.25 -1.73
CA ARG A 35 2.54 21.33 -1.54
C ARG A 35 1.99 19.95 -1.13
N VAL A 36 2.27 18.96 -1.94
CA VAL A 36 1.76 17.60 -1.76
C VAL A 36 2.93 16.63 -1.48
N LEU A 37 2.79 15.83 -0.44
CA LEU A 37 3.69 14.69 -0.19
C LEU A 37 2.99 13.40 -0.63
N ASP A 38 3.59 12.67 -1.58
CA ASP A 38 3.24 11.29 -1.90
C ASP A 38 4.06 10.35 -0.99
N LEU A 39 3.42 9.86 0.08
CA LEU A 39 4.05 9.02 1.11
C LEU A 39 3.96 7.54 0.72
N GLY A 40 5.10 6.92 0.45
CA GLY A 40 5.20 5.59 -0.17
C GLY A 40 5.00 5.68 -1.68
N CYS A 41 5.71 6.63 -2.32
CA CYS A 41 5.53 6.92 -3.74
C CYS A 41 5.99 5.80 -4.69
N GLY A 42 6.74 4.81 -4.20
CA GLY A 42 7.25 3.70 -5.00
C GLY A 42 8.04 4.18 -6.22
N THR A 43 7.66 3.70 -7.40
CA THR A 43 8.26 4.10 -8.69
C THR A 43 7.71 5.41 -9.25
N GLY A 44 6.82 6.11 -8.52
CA GLY A 44 6.32 7.43 -8.87
C GLY A 44 5.10 7.46 -9.80
N LEU A 45 4.35 6.36 -9.90
CA LEU A 45 3.22 6.21 -10.82
C LEU A 45 2.13 7.29 -10.69
N LEU A 46 1.95 7.88 -9.49
CA LEU A 46 0.90 8.87 -9.22
C LEU A 46 1.40 10.32 -9.20
N LEU A 47 2.72 10.57 -9.27
CA LEU A 47 3.30 11.92 -9.19
C LEU A 47 2.71 12.90 -10.20
N HIS A 48 2.61 12.47 -11.47
CA HIS A 48 2.04 13.32 -12.52
C HIS A 48 0.54 13.59 -12.32
N ALA A 49 -0.21 12.60 -11.86
CA ALA A 49 -1.64 12.79 -11.58
C ALA A 49 -1.85 13.76 -10.41
N LEU A 50 -1.03 13.67 -9.36
CA LEU A 50 -1.07 14.59 -8.22
C LEU A 50 -0.66 16.04 -8.61
N SER A 51 0.28 16.19 -9.55
CA SER A 51 0.76 17.51 -10.01
C SER A 51 -0.09 18.14 -11.12
N ALA A 52 -1.04 17.41 -11.69
CA ALA A 52 -1.81 17.84 -12.87
C ALA A 52 -2.61 19.14 -12.66
N THR A 53 -2.95 19.46 -11.41
CA THR A 53 -3.65 20.72 -11.03
C THR A 53 -2.72 21.92 -10.83
N GLY A 54 -1.40 21.74 -10.93
CA GLY A 54 -0.39 22.76 -10.59
C GLY A 54 0.09 22.70 -9.14
N ALA A 55 -0.15 21.59 -8.44
CA ALA A 55 0.46 21.32 -7.13
C ALA A 55 1.95 20.98 -7.27
N THR A 56 2.75 21.35 -6.25
CA THR A 56 4.15 20.92 -6.14
C THR A 56 4.21 19.61 -5.37
N VAL A 57 4.62 18.53 -6.05
CA VAL A 57 4.61 17.19 -5.48
C VAL A 57 6.04 16.75 -5.10
N THR A 58 6.17 16.27 -3.88
CA THR A 58 7.37 15.61 -3.34
C THR A 58 7.04 14.15 -3.07
N GLY A 59 7.92 13.21 -3.45
CA GLY A 59 7.75 11.79 -3.13
C GLY A 59 8.69 11.34 -2.02
N LEU A 60 8.22 10.43 -1.17
CA LEU A 60 9.03 9.75 -0.16
C LEU A 60 8.70 8.25 -0.15
N ASP A 61 9.73 7.41 -0.21
CA ASP A 61 9.58 5.96 -0.08
C ASP A 61 10.72 5.37 0.77
N GLY A 62 10.43 4.28 1.47
CA GLY A 62 11.41 3.56 2.30
C GLY A 62 12.40 2.71 1.50
N SER A 63 12.13 2.45 0.22
CA SER A 63 12.95 1.63 -0.66
C SER A 63 13.83 2.48 -1.55
N GLU A 64 15.16 2.39 -1.35
CA GLU A 64 16.14 3.10 -2.18
C GLU A 64 15.99 2.71 -3.67
N THR A 65 15.81 1.42 -3.97
CA THR A 65 15.66 0.92 -5.35
C THR A 65 14.42 1.48 -6.04
N MET A 66 13.31 1.65 -5.31
CA MET A 66 12.10 2.29 -5.84
C MET A 66 12.32 3.77 -6.13
N VAL A 67 12.96 4.50 -5.21
CA VAL A 67 13.26 5.93 -5.36
C VAL A 67 14.23 6.17 -6.50
N GLU A 68 15.26 5.34 -6.66
CA GLU A 68 16.20 5.44 -7.80
C GLU A 68 15.48 5.27 -9.13
N LYS A 69 14.59 4.29 -9.24
CA LYS A 69 13.79 4.09 -10.44
C LYS A 69 12.84 5.26 -10.69
N ALA A 70 12.20 5.76 -9.63
CA ALA A 70 11.33 6.94 -9.72
C ALA A 70 12.09 8.18 -10.20
N ARG A 71 13.30 8.43 -9.69
CA ARG A 71 14.17 9.54 -10.13
C ARG A 71 14.55 9.43 -11.60
N ALA A 72 14.86 8.22 -12.06
CA ALA A 72 15.19 7.98 -13.47
C ALA A 72 13.98 8.21 -14.41
N ALA A 73 12.78 7.80 -13.97
CA ALA A 73 11.55 7.94 -14.76
C ALA A 73 10.94 9.35 -14.68
N HIS A 74 11.14 10.07 -13.57
CA HIS A 74 10.49 11.34 -13.26
C HIS A 74 11.49 12.42 -12.76
N PRO A 75 12.47 12.83 -13.58
CA PRO A 75 13.59 13.69 -13.13
C PRO A 75 13.17 15.11 -12.69
N GLY A 76 11.91 15.50 -12.93
CA GLY A 76 11.38 16.81 -12.52
C GLY A 76 10.80 16.86 -11.11
N PHE A 77 10.75 15.73 -10.39
CA PHE A 77 10.19 15.66 -9.04
C PHE A 77 11.27 15.54 -7.97
N GLU A 78 11.00 16.14 -6.80
CA GLU A 78 11.82 15.93 -5.60
C GLU A 78 11.45 14.59 -4.96
N LEU A 79 12.40 13.66 -4.88
CA LEU A 79 12.18 12.30 -4.40
C LEU A 79 13.21 11.93 -3.32
N TYR A 80 12.73 11.46 -2.18
CA TYR A 80 13.53 11.15 -1.00
C TYR A 80 13.39 9.69 -0.58
N VAL A 81 14.50 9.10 -0.15
CA VAL A 81 14.48 7.84 0.61
C VAL A 81 14.24 8.18 2.07
N GLY A 82 13.25 7.58 2.71
CA GLY A 82 12.95 7.88 4.11
C GLY A 82 11.92 6.96 4.73
N ASP A 83 11.97 6.86 6.06
CA ASP A 83 11.03 6.06 6.84
C ASP A 83 9.77 6.88 7.16
N ALA A 84 8.61 6.39 6.74
CA ALA A 84 7.32 7.03 7.00
C ALA A 84 7.03 7.26 8.50
N ARG A 85 7.68 6.50 9.39
CA ARG A 85 7.53 6.61 10.85
C ARG A 85 8.25 7.82 11.44
N SER A 86 9.30 8.34 10.76
CA SER A 86 10.22 9.31 11.38
C SER A 86 10.81 10.34 10.41
N PHE A 87 10.21 10.53 9.22
CA PHE A 87 10.73 11.49 8.26
C PHE A 87 10.61 12.94 8.74
N THR A 88 11.54 13.76 8.26
CA THR A 88 11.53 15.22 8.43
C THR A 88 11.85 15.88 7.11
N LEU A 89 10.96 16.74 6.64
CA LEU A 89 11.13 17.54 5.42
C LEU A 89 11.01 19.04 5.78
N THR A 90 11.69 19.88 5.01
CA THR A 90 12.01 21.27 5.41
C THR A 90 10.85 22.26 5.43
N ALA A 91 9.70 21.92 4.88
CA ALA A 91 8.54 22.82 4.88
C ALA A 91 7.24 22.02 5.01
N PRO A 92 6.20 22.60 5.65
CA PRO A 92 4.93 21.91 5.81
C PRO A 92 4.25 21.66 4.46
N PHE A 93 3.44 20.58 4.42
CA PHE A 93 2.62 20.22 3.29
C PHE A 93 1.16 20.60 3.54
N ASP A 94 0.42 20.88 2.48
CA ASP A 94 -1.02 21.11 2.50
C ASP A 94 -1.79 19.78 2.39
N LEU A 95 -1.16 18.81 1.72
CA LEU A 95 -1.72 17.48 1.53
C LEU A 95 -0.62 16.42 1.69
N VAL A 96 -0.88 15.39 2.50
CA VAL A 96 -0.17 14.12 2.46
C VAL A 96 -1.10 13.10 1.82
N PHE A 97 -0.63 12.50 0.73
CA PHE A 97 -1.31 11.46 -0.02
C PHE A 97 -0.57 10.13 0.20
N THR A 98 -1.29 9.01 0.27
CA THR A 98 -0.67 7.69 0.34
C THR A 98 -1.57 6.63 -0.27
N ASN A 99 -1.02 5.77 -1.12
CA ASN A 99 -1.76 4.67 -1.75
C ASN A 99 -1.00 3.36 -1.61
N ALA A 100 -1.66 2.31 -1.14
CA ALA A 100 -1.14 0.94 -1.01
C ALA A 100 0.15 0.79 -0.18
N THR A 101 0.42 1.68 0.77
CA THR A 101 1.67 1.75 1.55
C THR A 101 1.48 1.36 3.02
N LEU A 102 0.46 1.89 3.68
CA LEU A 102 0.35 1.86 5.16
C LEU A 102 0.21 0.46 5.75
N HIS A 103 -0.29 -0.50 5.01
CA HIS A 103 -0.40 -1.88 5.47
C HIS A 103 0.94 -2.62 5.58
N TRP A 104 2.02 -2.03 5.07
CA TRP A 104 3.39 -2.53 5.24
C TRP A 104 4.04 -2.05 6.54
N ILE A 105 3.40 -1.13 7.28
CA ILE A 105 3.98 -0.43 8.43
C ILE A 105 3.08 -0.65 9.65
N PRO A 106 3.34 -1.67 10.47
CA PRO A 106 2.51 -1.96 11.66
C PRO A 106 2.48 -0.84 12.70
N GLN A 107 3.51 0.03 12.71
CA GLN A 107 3.61 1.18 13.63
C GLN A 107 2.78 2.37 13.13
N ALA A 108 1.50 2.17 12.95
CA ALA A 108 0.58 3.16 12.36
C ALA A 108 0.52 4.48 13.14
N ASP A 109 0.67 4.43 14.47
CA ASP A 109 0.70 5.59 15.35
C ASP A 109 1.94 6.48 15.12
N GLU A 110 3.11 5.87 14.84
CA GLU A 110 4.33 6.61 14.50
C GLU A 110 4.19 7.31 13.15
N VAL A 111 3.60 6.62 12.16
CA VAL A 111 3.31 7.20 10.84
C VAL A 111 2.35 8.37 10.98
N ALA A 112 1.23 8.19 11.69
CA ALA A 112 0.22 9.25 11.87
C ALA A 112 0.81 10.50 12.54
N ARG A 113 1.66 10.31 13.58
CA ARG A 113 2.39 11.43 14.22
C ARG A 113 3.39 12.11 13.29
N SER A 114 4.09 11.36 12.43
CA SER A 114 5.03 11.92 11.46
C SER A 114 4.30 12.75 10.40
N VAL A 115 3.18 12.24 9.90
CA VAL A 115 2.32 12.97 8.96
C VAL A 115 1.75 14.24 9.61
N ALA A 116 1.27 14.16 10.86
CA ALA A 116 0.76 15.33 11.57
C ALA A 116 1.83 16.43 11.76
N ARG A 117 3.10 16.06 11.96
CA ARG A 117 4.21 17.04 12.02
C ARG A 117 4.50 17.67 10.66
N ALA A 118 4.38 16.90 9.58
CA ALA A 118 4.70 17.36 8.22
C ALA A 118 3.62 18.25 7.61
N LEU A 119 2.37 18.16 8.07
CA LEU A 119 1.25 18.98 7.58
C LEU A 119 1.19 20.35 8.25
N CYS A 120 0.76 21.36 7.48
CA CYS A 120 0.27 22.63 8.05
C CYS A 120 -1.02 22.40 8.84
N ASP A 121 -1.42 23.33 9.69
CA ASP A 121 -2.72 23.29 10.37
C ASP A 121 -3.83 23.41 9.32
N GLY A 122 -4.86 22.59 9.40
CA GLY A 122 -5.88 22.44 8.37
C GLY A 122 -5.44 21.62 7.15
N GLY A 123 -4.19 21.15 7.09
CA GLY A 123 -3.69 20.28 6.04
C GLY A 123 -4.37 18.91 6.04
N ARG A 124 -4.46 18.29 4.87
CA ARG A 124 -5.21 17.05 4.64
C ARG A 124 -4.31 15.82 4.62
N PHE A 125 -4.78 14.73 5.19
CA PHE A 125 -4.20 13.40 5.03
C PHE A 125 -5.20 12.47 4.33
N VAL A 126 -4.88 12.03 3.13
CA VAL A 126 -5.76 11.19 2.29
C VAL A 126 -5.04 9.90 1.94
N GLY A 127 -5.70 8.78 2.17
CA GLY A 127 -5.05 7.50 1.91
C GLY A 127 -5.99 6.35 1.63
N GLU A 128 -5.42 5.34 0.95
CA GLU A 128 -6.07 4.03 0.75
C GLU A 128 -5.04 2.91 0.90
N PHE A 129 -5.42 1.88 1.66
CA PHE A 129 -4.58 0.71 1.88
C PHE A 129 -5.42 -0.53 2.24
N GLY A 130 -4.81 -1.68 2.46
CA GLY A 130 -5.51 -2.88 2.89
C GLY A 130 -6.09 -2.71 4.29
N GLY A 131 -7.41 -2.85 4.43
CA GLY A 131 -8.09 -2.83 5.72
C GLY A 131 -8.42 -4.24 6.22
N GLU A 132 -9.18 -4.33 7.30
CA GLU A 132 -9.60 -5.59 7.89
C GLU A 132 -10.25 -6.53 6.86
N GLY A 133 -9.73 -7.75 6.79
CA GLY A 133 -10.17 -8.75 5.82
C GLY A 133 -9.54 -8.63 4.42
N ASN A 134 -8.59 -7.71 4.20
CA ASN A 134 -7.88 -7.61 2.93
C ASN A 134 -7.10 -8.88 2.62
N CYS A 135 -7.28 -9.42 1.42
CA CYS A 135 -6.67 -10.68 0.97
C CYS A 135 -6.87 -11.86 1.94
N LYS A 136 -7.99 -11.87 2.65
CA LYS A 136 -8.23 -12.83 3.74
C LYS A 136 -8.13 -14.28 3.26
N ARG A 137 -8.70 -14.61 2.10
CA ARG A 137 -8.65 -15.96 1.54
C ARG A 137 -7.23 -16.39 1.17
N ILE A 138 -6.45 -15.46 0.62
CA ILE A 138 -5.04 -15.71 0.28
C ILE A 138 -4.23 -15.88 1.56
N VAL A 139 -4.38 -14.99 2.53
CA VAL A 139 -3.65 -15.04 3.82
C VAL A 139 -3.97 -16.31 4.59
N ASP A 140 -5.26 -16.65 4.73
CA ASP A 140 -5.68 -17.87 5.42
C ASP A 140 -5.08 -19.11 4.75
N ALA A 141 -5.08 -19.16 3.41
CA ALA A 141 -4.51 -20.30 2.67
C ALA A 141 -2.98 -20.40 2.81
N LEU A 142 -2.28 -19.25 2.81
CA LEU A 142 -0.82 -19.22 3.04
C LEU A 142 -0.48 -19.75 4.45
N LEU A 143 -1.21 -19.33 5.46
CA LEU A 143 -1.01 -19.78 6.83
C LEU A 143 -1.37 -21.27 6.98
N GLN A 144 -2.49 -21.71 6.41
CA GLN A 144 -2.94 -23.09 6.48
C GLN A 144 -1.98 -24.04 5.76
N ALA A 145 -1.59 -23.73 4.53
CA ALA A 145 -0.64 -24.55 3.79
C ALA A 145 0.71 -24.68 4.50
N GLY A 146 1.19 -23.58 5.12
CA GLY A 146 2.37 -23.60 5.96
C GLY A 146 2.23 -24.55 7.16
N ALA A 147 1.13 -24.44 7.90
CA ALA A 147 0.85 -25.27 9.06
C ALA A 147 0.73 -26.76 8.71
N GLU A 148 0.06 -27.11 7.60
CA GLU A 148 -0.04 -28.48 7.09
C GLU A 148 1.34 -29.07 6.72
N MET A 149 2.30 -28.23 6.36
CA MET A 149 3.68 -28.63 6.05
C MET A 149 4.62 -28.54 7.27
N GLY A 150 4.11 -28.16 8.45
CA GLY A 150 4.86 -28.07 9.69
C GLY A 150 5.58 -26.73 9.91
N PHE A 151 5.25 -25.68 9.15
CA PHE A 151 5.84 -24.35 9.28
C PHE A 151 4.90 -23.42 10.05
N VAL A 152 5.49 -22.62 10.96
CA VAL A 152 4.78 -21.56 11.71
C VAL A 152 5.03 -20.23 10.99
N LEU A 153 4.05 -19.79 10.22
CA LEU A 153 4.11 -18.56 9.44
C LEU A 153 3.24 -17.47 10.09
N GLN A 154 3.58 -16.21 9.84
CA GLN A 154 2.82 -15.05 10.31
C GLN A 154 2.61 -14.06 9.17
N SER A 155 1.45 -13.39 9.16
CA SER A 155 1.18 -12.31 8.21
C SER A 155 2.03 -11.09 8.55
N PRO A 156 2.75 -10.52 7.58
CA PRO A 156 3.54 -9.31 7.78
C PRO A 156 2.69 -8.03 7.72
N TRP A 157 1.44 -8.13 7.28
CA TRP A 157 0.61 -6.97 6.96
C TRP A 157 -0.21 -6.49 8.16
N TYR A 158 -0.36 -5.18 8.24
CA TYR A 158 -1.27 -4.49 9.14
C TYR A 158 -2.58 -4.16 8.41
N TYR A 159 -3.64 -4.87 8.73
CA TYR A 159 -4.97 -4.68 8.15
C TYR A 159 -5.97 -4.26 9.25
N PRO A 160 -6.03 -2.98 9.62
CA PRO A 160 -6.90 -2.51 10.69
C PRO A 160 -8.37 -2.44 10.27
N SER A 161 -9.26 -2.51 11.26
CA SER A 161 -10.64 -2.07 11.10
C SER A 161 -10.73 -0.55 10.96
N ILE A 162 -11.87 -0.04 10.47
CA ILE A 162 -12.15 1.41 10.46
C ILE A 162 -11.97 1.98 11.87
N ALA A 163 -12.58 1.36 12.89
CA ALA A 163 -12.53 1.85 14.25
C ALA A 163 -11.10 1.97 14.79
N THR A 164 -10.27 0.96 14.53
CA THR A 164 -8.85 0.96 14.94
C THR A 164 -8.07 2.09 14.28
N TYR A 165 -8.23 2.26 12.96
CA TYR A 165 -7.43 3.24 12.24
C TYR A 165 -7.89 4.68 12.48
N VAL A 166 -9.21 4.90 12.59
CA VAL A 166 -9.78 6.20 12.98
C VAL A 166 -9.27 6.62 14.36
N HIS A 167 -9.18 5.70 15.33
CA HIS A 167 -8.60 6.00 16.63
C HIS A 167 -7.12 6.41 16.54
N VAL A 168 -6.32 5.75 15.72
CA VAL A 168 -4.91 6.12 15.49
C VAL A 168 -4.81 7.56 14.96
N LEU A 169 -5.65 7.93 13.99
CA LEU A 169 -5.66 9.27 13.42
C LEU A 169 -6.14 10.32 14.42
N ASP A 170 -7.20 10.03 15.17
CA ASP A 170 -7.76 10.94 16.18
C ASP A 170 -6.74 11.29 17.26
N VAL A 171 -6.04 10.27 17.80
CA VAL A 171 -4.96 10.44 18.81
C VAL A 171 -3.78 11.24 18.23
N ALA A 172 -3.51 11.14 16.94
CA ALA A 172 -2.47 11.92 16.27
C ALA A 172 -2.88 13.37 15.97
N GLY A 173 -4.11 13.79 16.28
CA GLY A 173 -4.61 15.14 16.12
C GLY A 173 -5.36 15.41 14.83
N PHE A 174 -5.89 14.38 14.18
CA PHE A 174 -6.72 14.52 12.99
C PHE A 174 -8.22 14.52 13.30
N GLU A 175 -8.97 15.29 12.52
CA GLU A 175 -10.41 15.14 12.36
C GLU A 175 -10.67 14.27 11.13
N ILE A 176 -11.39 13.18 11.30
CA ILE A 176 -11.69 12.23 10.22
C ILE A 176 -12.96 12.70 9.51
N THR A 177 -12.84 13.02 8.22
CA THR A 177 -13.95 13.50 7.40
C THR A 177 -14.57 12.39 6.54
N LEU A 178 -13.81 11.31 6.29
CA LEU A 178 -14.28 10.11 5.59
C LEU A 178 -13.53 8.88 6.08
N ALA A 179 -14.24 7.77 6.27
CA ALA A 179 -13.64 6.46 6.42
C ALA A 179 -14.53 5.39 5.77
N LEU A 180 -14.01 4.64 4.82
CA LEU A 180 -14.72 3.60 4.09
C LEU A 180 -13.93 2.30 4.10
N LEU A 181 -14.61 1.17 4.26
CA LEU A 181 -14.07 -0.16 4.06
C LEU A 181 -14.93 -0.86 3.01
N PHE A 182 -14.32 -1.26 1.89
CA PHE A 182 -15.04 -1.81 0.76
C PHE A 182 -14.24 -2.88 0.02
N ASP A 183 -14.95 -3.85 -0.55
CA ASP A 183 -14.36 -4.93 -1.32
C ASP A 183 -13.97 -4.44 -2.72
N ARG A 184 -12.79 -4.88 -3.17
CA ARG A 184 -12.25 -4.60 -4.50
C ARG A 184 -11.62 -5.86 -5.09
N PRO A 185 -12.41 -6.87 -5.44
CA PRO A 185 -11.87 -8.06 -6.09
C PRO A 185 -11.12 -7.66 -7.36
N THR A 186 -9.84 -7.96 -7.42
CA THR A 186 -8.98 -7.55 -8.53
C THR A 186 -8.56 -8.76 -9.34
N LYS A 187 -8.85 -8.74 -10.63
CA LYS A 187 -8.42 -9.77 -11.58
C LYS A 187 -6.90 -9.74 -11.69
N LEU A 188 -6.26 -10.92 -11.55
CA LEU A 188 -4.84 -11.08 -11.77
C LEU A 188 -4.57 -11.31 -13.26
N GLU A 189 -3.43 -10.83 -13.75
CA GLU A 189 -3.18 -10.77 -15.20
C GLU A 189 -3.08 -12.15 -15.84
N ASP A 190 -2.30 -13.06 -15.24
CA ASP A 190 -2.10 -14.37 -15.80
C ASP A 190 -3.15 -15.38 -15.29
N PRO A 191 -3.87 -16.08 -16.18
CA PRO A 191 -4.91 -17.01 -15.80
C PRO A 191 -4.36 -18.27 -15.10
N VAL A 192 -3.11 -18.62 -15.35
CA VAL A 192 -2.48 -19.83 -14.81
C VAL A 192 -1.62 -19.54 -13.59
N THR A 193 -0.73 -18.54 -13.70
CA THR A 193 0.28 -18.25 -12.68
C THR A 193 -0.11 -17.07 -11.76
N GLY A 194 -1.20 -16.37 -12.06
CA GLY A 194 -1.52 -15.08 -11.41
C GLY A 194 -1.49 -15.10 -9.88
N LEU A 195 -1.98 -16.17 -9.24
CA LEU A 195 -1.90 -16.28 -7.78
C LEU A 195 -0.46 -16.49 -7.28
N ARG A 196 0.33 -17.32 -7.97
CA ARG A 196 1.74 -17.54 -7.62
C ARG A 196 2.55 -16.28 -7.79
N ASP A 197 2.33 -15.56 -8.90
CA ASP A 197 2.98 -14.28 -9.18
C ASP A 197 2.64 -13.25 -8.11
N TRP A 198 1.38 -13.21 -7.65
CA TRP A 198 0.96 -12.37 -6.54
C TRP A 198 1.69 -12.73 -5.24
N VAL A 199 1.81 -14.04 -4.93
CA VAL A 199 2.53 -14.49 -3.72
C VAL A 199 4.03 -14.19 -3.82
N HIS A 200 4.66 -14.40 -4.97
CA HIS A 200 6.07 -14.04 -5.16
C HIS A 200 6.31 -12.55 -4.95
N MET A 201 5.39 -11.71 -5.39
CA MET A 201 5.54 -10.25 -5.28
C MET A 201 5.27 -9.72 -3.87
N PHE A 202 4.17 -10.13 -3.27
CA PHE A 202 3.71 -9.55 -2.00
C PHE A 202 3.94 -10.47 -0.81
N GLY A 203 3.96 -11.78 -1.01
CA GLY A 203 4.07 -12.79 0.03
C GLY A 203 5.48 -13.30 0.31
N GLY A 204 6.53 -12.56 -0.10
CA GLY A 204 7.93 -12.99 0.06
C GLY A 204 8.30 -13.42 1.47
N GLN A 205 7.72 -12.80 2.51
CA GLN A 205 7.96 -13.20 3.90
C GLN A 205 7.38 -14.59 4.24
N PHE A 206 6.29 -15.00 3.60
CA PHE A 206 5.77 -16.36 3.74
C PHE A 206 6.71 -17.36 3.06
N LEU A 207 7.17 -17.02 1.84
CA LEU A 207 8.14 -17.87 1.12
C LEU A 207 9.47 -18.00 1.88
N ALA A 208 9.96 -16.93 2.50
CA ALA A 208 11.17 -16.96 3.32
C ALA A 208 11.04 -17.88 4.56
N GLY A 209 9.81 -18.17 5.01
CA GLY A 209 9.54 -19.11 6.11
C GLY A 209 9.43 -20.58 5.66
N VAL A 210 9.55 -20.86 4.35
CA VAL A 210 9.46 -22.21 3.75
C VAL A 210 10.75 -22.49 2.98
N PRO A 211 11.39 -23.69 3.12
CA PRO A 211 12.55 -24.05 2.31
C PRO A 211 12.27 -23.99 0.81
N GLU A 212 13.24 -23.51 0.03
CA GLU A 212 13.08 -23.23 -1.41
C GLU A 212 12.64 -24.45 -2.21
N ASP A 213 13.18 -25.63 -1.90
CA ASP A 213 12.80 -26.91 -2.51
C ASP A 213 11.35 -27.34 -2.23
N ARG A 214 10.69 -26.69 -1.27
CA ARG A 214 9.29 -26.93 -0.89
C ARG A 214 8.34 -25.85 -1.45
N HIS A 215 8.81 -24.77 -2.05
CA HIS A 215 7.98 -23.68 -2.56
C HIS A 215 6.94 -24.14 -3.58
N ALA A 216 7.31 -25.04 -4.51
CA ALA A 216 6.37 -25.53 -5.52
C ALA A 216 5.18 -26.28 -4.88
N THR A 217 5.45 -27.13 -3.90
CA THR A 217 4.42 -27.89 -3.15
C THR A 217 3.56 -26.96 -2.31
N TYR A 218 4.19 -25.99 -1.64
CA TYR A 218 3.50 -24.99 -0.81
C TYR A 218 2.54 -24.15 -1.65
N LEU A 219 3.01 -23.59 -2.78
CA LEU A 219 2.19 -22.77 -3.66
C LEU A 219 1.06 -23.57 -4.32
N ALA A 220 1.30 -24.84 -4.69
CA ALA A 220 0.25 -25.70 -5.22
C ALA A 220 -0.87 -25.93 -4.18
N ARG A 221 -0.51 -26.09 -2.90
CA ARG A 221 -1.51 -26.22 -1.83
C ARG A 221 -2.28 -24.93 -1.58
N VAL A 222 -1.62 -23.77 -1.64
CA VAL A 222 -2.29 -22.45 -1.56
C VAL A 222 -3.30 -22.28 -2.71
N GLU A 223 -2.93 -22.64 -3.93
CA GLU A 223 -3.85 -22.62 -5.08
C GLU A 223 -5.06 -23.53 -4.87
N GLU A 224 -4.85 -24.74 -4.39
CA GLU A 224 -5.94 -25.69 -4.12
C GLU A 224 -6.94 -25.13 -3.09
N LEU A 225 -6.43 -24.56 -1.99
CA LEU A 225 -7.25 -23.97 -0.93
C LEU A 225 -8.04 -22.74 -1.39
N THR A 226 -7.47 -21.93 -2.28
CA THR A 226 -8.08 -20.68 -2.73
C THR A 226 -8.95 -20.83 -3.97
N ARG A 227 -8.71 -21.86 -4.80
CA ARG A 227 -9.38 -22.06 -6.09
C ARG A 227 -10.91 -21.99 -6.03
N PRO A 228 -11.61 -22.60 -5.05
CA PRO A 228 -13.07 -22.53 -4.98
C PRO A 228 -13.64 -21.12 -4.80
N TYR A 229 -12.83 -20.17 -4.33
CA TYR A 229 -13.25 -18.81 -3.95
C TYR A 229 -12.69 -17.74 -4.87
N LEU A 230 -11.47 -17.92 -5.36
CA LEU A 230 -10.71 -16.88 -6.05
C LEU A 230 -10.43 -17.16 -7.52
N HIS A 231 -10.79 -18.35 -8.02
CA HIS A 231 -10.64 -18.69 -9.43
C HIS A 231 -12.01 -18.75 -10.11
N ARG A 232 -12.27 -17.84 -11.05
CA ARG A 232 -13.53 -17.78 -11.79
C ARG A 232 -13.29 -17.26 -13.21
N ASN A 233 -14.09 -17.72 -14.17
CA ASN A 233 -13.96 -17.35 -15.58
C ASN A 233 -12.51 -17.49 -16.09
N GLU A 234 -11.85 -18.61 -15.72
CA GLU A 234 -10.47 -18.93 -16.08
C GLU A 234 -9.38 -18.02 -15.50
N TYR A 235 -9.71 -17.05 -14.63
CA TYR A 235 -8.77 -16.13 -14.03
C TYR A 235 -8.78 -16.19 -12.50
N TRP A 236 -7.62 -15.91 -11.93
CA TRP A 236 -7.47 -15.65 -10.50
C TRP A 236 -7.90 -14.22 -10.15
N PHE A 237 -8.42 -14.06 -8.93
CA PHE A 237 -8.77 -12.77 -8.35
C PHE A 237 -8.16 -12.64 -6.96
N ALA A 238 -7.51 -11.53 -6.68
CA ALA A 238 -7.16 -11.18 -5.31
C ALA A 238 -8.37 -10.56 -4.61
N ASP A 239 -8.68 -11.03 -3.41
CA ASP A 239 -9.80 -10.58 -2.59
C ASP A 239 -9.40 -9.33 -1.78
N TYR A 240 -9.03 -8.24 -2.48
CA TYR A 240 -8.71 -6.98 -1.83
C TYR A 240 -9.93 -6.41 -1.12
N ARG A 241 -9.65 -5.88 0.09
CA ARG A 241 -10.59 -5.08 0.87
C ARG A 241 -9.89 -3.82 1.34
N ARG A 242 -10.33 -2.67 0.85
CA ARG A 242 -9.62 -1.41 1.01
C ARG A 242 -10.24 -0.53 2.09
N LEU A 243 -9.39 0.00 2.97
CA LEU A 243 -9.71 1.08 3.85
C LEU A 243 -9.24 2.38 3.20
N ARG A 244 -10.20 3.27 2.91
CA ARG A 244 -9.99 4.61 2.34
C ARG A 244 -10.41 5.64 3.36
N PHE A 245 -9.62 6.71 3.49
CA PHE A 245 -9.91 7.76 4.46
C PHE A 245 -9.50 9.14 3.95
N THR A 246 -10.17 10.16 4.48
CA THR A 246 -9.73 11.54 4.47
C THR A 246 -9.77 12.10 5.89
N ALA A 247 -8.74 12.83 6.26
CA ALA A 247 -8.60 13.44 7.57
C ALA A 247 -7.97 14.83 7.46
N VAL A 248 -8.33 15.73 8.35
CA VAL A 248 -7.81 17.10 8.41
C VAL A 248 -7.06 17.29 9.72
N LYS A 249 -5.84 17.82 9.66
CA LYS A 249 -5.08 18.15 10.86
C LYS A 249 -5.77 19.27 11.62
N ARG A 250 -6.09 19.04 12.90
CA ARG A 250 -6.66 20.05 13.79
C ARG A 250 -5.65 21.18 14.04
N PRO A 251 -6.07 22.45 14.09
CA PRO A 251 -5.23 23.55 14.56
C PRO A 251 -4.72 23.27 15.97
N ARG A 252 -3.49 23.70 16.25
CA ARG A 252 -2.91 23.66 17.60
C ARG A 252 -3.37 24.84 18.44
#